data_d137236eab816d20ec004d99ba54de7a
#
_entry.id   d137236eab816d20ec004d99ba54de7a
#
_cell.length_a   1.000
_cell.length_b   1.000
_cell.length_c   1.000
_cell.angle_alpha   90.00
_cell.angle_beta   90.00
_cell.angle_gamma   90.00
#
_symmetry.space_group_name_H-M   'P 1'
#
loop_
_entity.id
_entity.type
_entity.pdbx_description
1 polymer ?
#
loop_
_entity_poly.entity_id
_entity_poly.type
_entity_poly.pdbx_seq_one_letter_code
_entity_poly.pdbx_strand_id
1 'polypeptide(L)'
;QYRVSPAIAVQAVEGTPVYAAADGQVLSVEQDTCTGTTVTMELGNGYQAVYGQLKDLTVAEGDTVKEGEVIGNVSEPTKYYSVEGPNLYFAVKKDGNPVDPFEYLE
;
A
#
# COMPACT_ATOMS: atom_id res chain seq x y z
N GLN A 1 21.19 -16.10 5.85
CA GLN A 1 20.22 -15.77 6.88
C GLN A 1 18.94 -15.22 6.24
N TYR A 2 17.83 -15.81 6.60
CA TYR A 2 16.54 -15.42 6.02
C TYR A 2 16.04 -14.11 6.62
N ARG A 3 15.45 -13.28 5.77
CA ARG A 3 14.82 -12.03 6.18
C ARG A 3 13.45 -11.92 5.55
N VAL A 4 12.50 -11.43 6.33
CA VAL A 4 11.20 -11.06 5.79
C VAL A 4 11.37 -9.77 4.99
N SER A 5 10.86 -9.76 3.76
CA SER A 5 10.87 -8.55 2.95
C SER A 5 9.91 -7.53 3.58
N PRO A 6 10.38 -6.30 3.84
CA PRO A 6 9.51 -5.30 4.47
C PRO A 6 8.42 -4.80 3.54
N ALA A 7 8.57 -5.01 2.23
CA ALA A 7 7.60 -4.54 1.25
C ALA A 7 7.80 -5.29 -0.05
N ILE A 8 6.78 -5.24 -0.90
CA ILE A 8 6.86 -5.78 -2.26
C ILE A 8 6.41 -4.71 -3.24
N ALA A 9 6.87 -4.84 -4.48
CA ALA A 9 6.43 -4.01 -5.59
C ALA A 9 5.64 -4.91 -6.54
N VAL A 10 4.34 -4.66 -6.63
CA VAL A 10 3.45 -5.46 -7.49
C VAL A 10 3.28 -4.71 -8.80
N GLN A 11 3.83 -5.24 -9.87
CA GLN A 11 3.77 -4.59 -11.18
C GLN A 11 2.32 -4.50 -11.66
N ALA A 12 1.97 -3.35 -12.22
CA ALA A 12 0.65 -3.11 -12.76
C ALA A 12 0.73 -1.92 -13.72
N VAL A 13 -0.20 -1.86 -14.65
CA VAL A 13 -0.27 -0.73 -15.58
C VAL A 13 -0.69 0.51 -14.81
N GLU A 14 -0.10 1.66 -15.16
CA GLU A 14 -0.52 2.95 -14.58
C GLU A 14 -2.02 3.12 -14.77
N GLY A 15 -2.71 3.57 -13.72
CA GLY A 15 -4.16 3.73 -13.74
C GLY A 15 -4.93 2.52 -13.27
N THR A 16 -4.25 1.38 -13.03
CA THR A 16 -4.92 0.19 -12.52
C THR A 16 -5.49 0.47 -11.13
N PRO A 17 -6.76 0.14 -10.87
CA PRO A 17 -7.33 0.34 -9.54
C PRO A 17 -6.62 -0.50 -8.48
N VAL A 18 -6.45 0.08 -7.30
CA VAL A 18 -5.86 -0.60 -6.15
C VAL A 18 -6.98 -0.83 -5.14
N TYR A 19 -7.14 -2.08 -4.72
CA TYR A 19 -8.22 -2.48 -3.82
C TYR A 19 -7.64 -2.73 -2.42
N ALA A 20 -8.42 -2.37 -1.39
CA ALA A 20 -8.02 -2.64 -0.03
C ALA A 20 -7.90 -4.15 0.18
N ALA A 21 -6.80 -4.59 0.75
CA ALA A 21 -6.53 -6.01 0.99
C ALA A 21 -7.28 -6.55 2.21
N ALA A 22 -7.77 -5.65 3.06
CA ALA A 22 -8.50 -6.02 4.28
C ALA A 22 -9.32 -4.83 4.73
N ASP A 23 -10.30 -5.08 5.60
CA ASP A 23 -11.05 -4.01 6.26
C ASP A 23 -10.12 -3.19 7.15
N GLY A 24 -10.37 -1.89 7.22
CA GLY A 24 -9.58 -1.04 8.10
C GLY A 24 -10.02 0.41 8.05
N GLN A 25 -9.21 1.25 8.65
CA GLN A 25 -9.42 2.69 8.67
C GLN A 25 -8.17 3.38 8.14
N VAL A 26 -8.34 4.41 7.32
CA VAL A 26 -7.21 5.16 6.80
C VAL A 26 -6.59 5.95 7.94
N LEU A 27 -5.36 5.61 8.28
CA LEU A 27 -4.61 6.24 9.35
C LEU A 27 -3.93 7.51 8.86
N SER A 28 -3.33 7.45 7.66
CA SER A 28 -2.65 8.62 7.10
C SER A 28 -2.58 8.53 5.58
N VAL A 29 -2.46 9.72 4.96
CA VAL A 29 -2.19 9.86 3.52
C VAL A 29 -1.01 10.82 3.45
N GLU A 30 0.11 10.36 2.87
CA GLU A 30 1.35 11.12 2.85
C GLU A 30 1.99 11.10 1.49
N GLN A 31 2.85 12.10 1.23
CA GLN A 31 3.71 12.12 0.05
C GLN A 31 5.11 11.74 0.52
N ASP A 32 5.62 10.63 0.00
CA ASP A 32 6.93 10.11 0.37
C ASP A 32 7.84 10.10 -0.86
N THR A 33 9.10 10.47 -0.68
CA THR A 33 10.05 10.55 -1.79
C THR A 33 10.26 9.18 -2.44
N CYS A 34 10.24 8.12 -1.66
CA CYS A 34 10.49 6.76 -2.17
C CYS A 34 9.21 6.09 -2.63
N THR A 35 8.14 6.18 -1.84
CA THR A 35 6.92 5.43 -2.09
C THR A 35 5.78 6.27 -2.69
N GLY A 36 6.05 7.55 -2.98
CA GLY A 36 5.06 8.42 -3.63
C GLY A 36 3.87 8.69 -2.73
N THR A 37 2.70 8.82 -3.33
CA THR A 37 1.48 8.99 -2.55
C THR A 37 1.19 7.68 -1.83
N THR A 38 1.14 7.74 -0.50
CA THR A 38 1.14 6.56 0.35
C THR A 38 -0.02 6.62 1.32
N VAL A 39 -0.82 5.55 1.33
CA VAL A 39 -1.94 5.39 2.26
C VAL A 39 -1.56 4.31 3.26
N THR A 40 -1.68 4.63 4.55
CA THR A 40 -1.48 3.66 5.62
C THR A 40 -2.84 3.38 6.25
N MET A 41 -3.19 2.11 6.37
CA MET A 41 -4.46 1.69 6.97
C MET A 41 -4.21 0.94 8.25
N GLU A 42 -5.01 1.24 9.27
CA GLU A 42 -5.04 0.50 10.52
C GLU A 42 -6.02 -0.66 10.35
N LEU A 43 -5.55 -1.88 10.56
CA LEU A 43 -6.38 -3.09 10.36
C LEU A 43 -6.88 -3.70 11.65
N GLY A 44 -6.41 -3.19 12.80
CA GLY A 44 -6.73 -3.76 14.10
C GLY A 44 -5.67 -4.74 14.57
N ASN A 45 -5.65 -5.00 15.86
CA ASN A 45 -4.74 -5.96 16.50
C ASN A 45 -3.27 -5.66 16.24
N GLY A 46 -2.94 -4.37 16.03
CA GLY A 46 -1.56 -3.96 15.78
C GLY A 46 -1.12 -4.09 14.33
N TYR A 47 -2.00 -4.53 13.43
CA TYR A 47 -1.66 -4.66 12.01
C TYR A 47 -1.90 -3.35 11.26
N GLN A 48 -0.99 -3.02 10.35
CA GLN A 48 -1.14 -1.89 9.44
C GLN A 48 -0.77 -2.35 8.03
N ALA A 49 -1.51 -1.85 7.04
CA ALA A 49 -1.20 -2.05 5.63
C ALA A 49 -0.78 -0.72 5.03
N VAL A 50 0.28 -0.74 4.23
CA VAL A 50 0.82 0.46 3.58
C VAL A 50 0.74 0.26 2.07
N TYR A 51 0.11 1.20 1.38
CA TYR A 51 -0.07 1.18 -0.08
C TYR A 51 0.60 2.41 -0.64
N GLY A 52 1.61 2.22 -1.48
CA GLY A 52 2.36 3.34 -2.05
C GLY A 52 2.29 3.38 -3.56
N GLN A 53 2.82 4.47 -4.11
CA GLN A 53 2.85 4.75 -5.53
C GLN A 53 1.45 4.85 -6.13
N LEU A 54 0.59 5.61 -5.44
CA LEU A 54 -0.81 5.79 -5.80
C LEU A 54 -1.05 7.14 -6.44
N LYS A 55 -2.17 7.22 -7.16
CA LYS A 55 -2.75 8.48 -7.63
C LYS A 55 -4.27 8.35 -7.59
N ASP A 56 -4.96 9.47 -7.82
CA ASP A 56 -6.42 9.49 -7.91
C ASP A 56 -7.07 8.81 -6.70
N LEU A 57 -6.64 9.22 -5.50
CA LEU A 57 -7.15 8.62 -4.28
C LEU A 57 -8.64 8.80 -4.14
N THR A 58 -9.32 7.73 -3.71
CA THR A 58 -10.76 7.75 -3.44
C THR A 58 -11.05 7.72 -1.94
N VAL A 59 -10.02 7.75 -1.10
CA VAL A 59 -10.14 7.72 0.35
C VAL A 59 -9.35 8.87 0.96
N ALA A 60 -9.70 9.22 2.20
CA ALA A 60 -9.04 10.26 2.96
C ALA A 60 -8.80 9.76 4.38
N GLU A 61 -7.91 10.45 5.09
CA GLU A 61 -7.60 10.13 6.47
C GLU A 61 -8.88 10.06 7.30
N GLY A 62 -9.01 9.01 8.08
CA GLY A 62 -10.18 8.78 8.92
C GLY A 62 -11.26 7.92 8.30
N ASP A 63 -11.21 7.70 6.98
CA ASP A 63 -12.24 6.90 6.31
C ASP A 63 -12.17 5.44 6.73
N THR A 64 -13.34 4.82 6.88
CA THR A 64 -13.45 3.38 7.05
C THR A 64 -13.53 2.75 5.67
N VAL A 65 -12.71 1.74 5.43
CA VAL A 65 -12.60 1.09 4.13
C VAL A 65 -12.79 -0.41 4.31
N LYS A 66 -13.56 -1.01 3.42
CA LYS A 66 -13.80 -2.44 3.42
C LYS A 66 -12.88 -3.14 2.43
N GLU A 67 -12.53 -4.38 2.73
CA GLU A 67 -11.77 -5.22 1.80
C GLU A 67 -12.43 -5.19 0.43
N GLY A 68 -11.62 -4.99 -0.61
CA GLY A 68 -12.10 -4.93 -1.99
C GLY A 68 -12.57 -3.56 -2.46
N GLU A 69 -12.68 -2.57 -1.57
CA GLU A 69 -12.97 -1.20 -2.01
C GLU A 69 -11.75 -0.60 -2.69
N VAL A 70 -11.99 0.22 -3.71
CA VAL A 70 -10.91 0.94 -4.39
C VAL A 70 -10.40 2.05 -3.48
N ILE A 71 -9.10 2.17 -3.34
CA ILE A 71 -8.48 3.25 -2.55
C ILE A 71 -7.76 4.27 -3.43
N GLY A 72 -7.49 3.94 -4.67
CA GLY A 72 -6.81 4.80 -5.64
C GLY A 72 -6.35 3.98 -6.81
N ASN A 73 -5.48 4.56 -7.62
CA ASN A 73 -4.94 3.91 -8.82
C ASN A 73 -3.42 3.88 -8.75
N VAL A 74 -2.82 2.95 -9.48
CA VAL A 74 -1.37 2.88 -9.64
C VAL A 74 -0.89 4.11 -10.39
N SER A 75 0.12 4.80 -9.85
CA SER A 75 0.72 5.98 -10.46
C SER A 75 1.92 5.61 -11.32
N GLU A 76 2.51 6.63 -11.95
CA GLU A 76 3.87 6.49 -12.47
C GLU A 76 4.80 6.22 -11.29
N PRO A 77 5.86 5.43 -11.49
CA PRO A 77 6.76 5.11 -10.38
C PRO A 77 7.60 6.32 -9.98
N THR A 78 7.97 6.37 -8.71
CA THR A 78 9.00 7.30 -8.27
C THR A 78 10.34 6.84 -8.86
N LYS A 79 11.36 7.71 -8.81
CA LYS A 79 12.67 7.33 -9.33
C LYS A 79 13.26 6.11 -8.61
N TYR A 80 12.83 5.86 -7.37
CA TYR A 80 13.34 4.73 -6.59
C TYR A 80 12.78 3.39 -7.08
N TYR A 81 11.69 3.41 -7.84
CA TYR A 81 11.05 2.22 -8.38
C TYR A 81 10.90 2.25 -9.89
N SER A 82 11.65 3.14 -10.57
CA SER A 82 11.50 3.32 -12.01
C SER A 82 11.94 2.09 -12.81
N VAL A 83 12.86 1.31 -12.27
CA VAL A 83 13.33 0.08 -12.94
C VAL A 83 12.19 -0.94 -13.04
N GLU A 84 11.36 -1.01 -12.01
CA GLU A 84 10.22 -1.93 -11.98
C GLU A 84 9.09 -1.49 -12.91
N GLY A 85 9.08 -0.21 -13.30
CA GLY A 85 7.94 0.37 -13.99
C GLY A 85 6.79 0.64 -13.04
N PRO A 86 5.59 0.98 -13.55
CA PRO A 86 4.46 1.24 -12.67
C PRO A 86 4.18 0.04 -11.78
N ASN A 87 3.96 0.28 -10.51
CA ASN A 87 3.79 -0.79 -9.54
C ASN A 87 3.10 -0.27 -8.29
N LEU A 88 2.45 -1.18 -7.58
CA LEU A 88 1.92 -0.92 -6.25
C LEU A 88 3.01 -1.29 -5.24
N TYR A 89 3.41 -0.34 -4.42
CA TYR A 89 4.22 -0.63 -3.25
C TYR A 89 3.27 -1.12 -2.16
N PHE A 90 3.54 -2.30 -1.59
CA PHE A 90 2.66 -2.88 -0.58
C PHE A 90 3.48 -3.45 0.56
N ALA A 91 3.12 -3.07 1.79
CA ALA A 91 3.80 -3.55 2.99
C ALA A 91 2.77 -3.79 4.07
N VAL A 92 3.07 -4.73 4.96
CA VAL A 92 2.24 -5.00 6.14
C VAL A 92 3.14 -5.00 7.35
N LYS A 93 2.66 -4.40 8.43
CA LYS A 93 3.39 -4.34 9.71
C LYS A 93 2.51 -4.90 10.82
N LYS A 94 3.16 -5.51 11.79
CA LYS A 94 2.51 -5.96 13.03
C LYS A 94 3.26 -5.34 14.19
N ASP A 95 2.59 -4.48 14.95
CA ASP A 95 3.20 -3.77 16.09
C ASP A 95 4.48 -3.04 15.67
N GLY A 96 4.44 -2.42 14.47
CA GLY A 96 5.56 -1.66 13.93
C GLY A 96 6.64 -2.49 13.25
N ASN A 97 6.53 -3.80 13.24
CA ASN A 97 7.54 -4.70 12.63
C ASN A 97 7.02 -5.24 11.30
N PRO A 98 7.89 -5.30 10.27
CA PRO A 98 7.46 -5.85 8.98
C PRO A 98 7.05 -7.32 9.12
N VAL A 99 5.99 -7.69 8.39
CA VAL A 99 5.56 -9.09 8.24
C VAL A 99 5.44 -9.37 6.76
N ASP A 100 5.27 -10.64 6.40
CA ASP A 100 5.23 -11.06 5.01
C ASP A 100 3.96 -10.53 4.33
N PRO A 101 4.08 -9.59 3.37
CA PRO A 101 2.89 -9.03 2.74
C PRO A 101 2.15 -10.00 1.84
N PHE A 102 2.79 -11.08 1.38
CA PHE A 102 2.12 -12.05 0.52
C PHE A 102 0.97 -12.77 1.22
N GLU A 103 0.98 -12.81 2.55
CA GLU A 103 -0.12 -13.42 3.30
C GLU A 103 -1.42 -12.66 3.15
N TYR A 104 -1.37 -11.42 2.64
CA TYR A 104 -2.52 -10.53 2.55
C TYR A 104 -2.90 -10.19 1.11
N LEU A 105 -2.24 -10.79 0.14
CA LEU A 105 -2.56 -10.62 -1.27
C LEU A 105 -3.16 -11.90 -1.80
N GLU A 106 -4.40 -11.84 -2.21
CA GLU A 106 -5.09 -13.01 -2.75
C GLU A 106 -5.45 -12.83 -4.19
#